data_e547a0d520ae3912055303b50bce7cc9
#
_entry.id   e547a0d520ae3912055303b50bce7cc9
#
_cell.length_a   1.000
_cell.length_b   1.000
_cell.length_c   1.000
_cell.angle_alpha   90.00
_cell.angle_beta   90.00
_cell.angle_gamma   90.00
#
_symmetry.space_group_name_H-M   'P 1'
#
loop_
_entity.id
_entity.type
_entity.pdbx_description
1 polymer ?
#
loop_
_entity_poly.entity_id
_entity_poly.type
_entity_poly.pdbx_seq_one_letter_code
_entity_poly.pdbx_strand_id
1 'polypeptide(L)'
;MTRALRNSLAAILFGAFTLSAAGAIADDVTVPDTAADHAALTKSYEAKAAAYRKEAADHKAMAEAYAKAHPDTKGGQKNPWNVKMAKHCDTLAKDAEKLADDAQKAAEFHTLRGKELQGK
;
A
#
# COMPACT_ATOMS: atom_id res chain seq x y z
N MET A 1 51.59 -36.99 21.25
CA MET A 1 50.14 -36.72 21.15
C MET A 1 49.92 -35.21 21.17
N THR A 2 49.84 -34.60 20.02
CA THR A 2 49.65 -33.15 19.88
C THR A 2 48.35 -32.92 19.16
N ARG A 3 47.31 -32.44 19.89
CA ARG A 3 46.05 -32.00 19.34
C ARG A 3 46.21 -30.58 18.82
N ALA A 4 46.16 -30.43 17.51
CA ALA A 4 46.10 -29.14 16.85
C ALA A 4 44.69 -28.55 16.98
N LEU A 5 44.56 -27.44 17.70
CA LEU A 5 43.37 -26.60 17.69
C LEU A 5 43.35 -25.83 16.37
N ARG A 6 42.36 -26.15 15.54
CA ARG A 6 42.07 -25.35 14.34
C ARG A 6 41.13 -24.21 14.75
N ASN A 7 41.68 -23.02 14.89
CA ASN A 7 40.91 -21.78 15.02
C ASN A 7 40.28 -21.45 13.69
N SER A 8 38.96 -21.63 13.59
CA SER A 8 38.17 -21.10 12.48
C SER A 8 37.86 -19.64 12.77
N LEU A 9 38.56 -18.72 12.10
CA LEU A 9 38.17 -17.31 12.03
C LEU A 9 36.91 -17.21 11.17
N ALA A 10 35.79 -16.94 11.80
CA ALA A 10 34.58 -16.50 11.10
C ALA A 10 34.78 -15.04 10.67
N ALA A 11 35.03 -14.83 9.38
CA ALA A 11 35.02 -13.50 8.79
C ALA A 11 33.59 -12.99 8.72
N ILE A 12 33.23 -12.04 9.57
CA ILE A 12 31.97 -11.29 9.50
C ILE A 12 32.11 -10.30 8.34
N LEU A 13 31.53 -10.65 7.20
CA LEU A 13 31.36 -9.72 6.07
C LEU A 13 30.31 -8.67 6.48
N PHE A 14 30.76 -7.51 6.89
CA PHE A 14 29.94 -6.31 6.96
C PHE A 14 29.54 -5.92 5.52
N GLY A 15 28.37 -6.37 5.10
CA GLY A 15 27.76 -5.89 3.86
C GLY A 15 27.47 -4.40 4.01
N ALA A 16 28.22 -3.56 3.28
CA ALA A 16 27.91 -2.16 3.13
C ALA A 16 26.55 -2.05 2.44
N PHE A 17 25.51 -1.71 3.21
CA PHE A 17 24.19 -1.35 2.71
C PHE A 17 24.35 0.03 2.06
N THR A 18 24.68 0.05 0.78
CA THR A 18 24.62 1.27 -0.01
C THR A 18 23.16 1.68 -0.14
N LEU A 19 22.76 2.67 0.66
CA LEU A 19 21.51 3.36 0.48
C LEU A 19 21.61 4.10 -0.87
N SER A 20 21.21 3.43 -1.95
CA SER A 20 20.96 4.11 -3.22
C SER A 20 19.81 5.07 -2.96
N ALA A 21 20.15 6.34 -2.78
CA ALA A 21 19.17 7.41 -2.96
C ALA A 21 18.67 7.26 -4.40
N ALA A 22 17.54 6.57 -4.57
CA ALA A 22 16.75 6.66 -5.78
C ALA A 22 16.39 8.14 -5.89
N GLY A 23 17.16 8.87 -6.69
CA GLY A 23 16.78 10.21 -7.10
C GLY A 23 15.35 10.09 -7.60
N ALA A 24 14.43 10.85 -7.02
CA ALA A 24 13.12 11.04 -7.60
C ALA A 24 13.37 11.60 -9.00
N ILE A 25 13.38 10.70 -9.99
CA ILE A 25 13.23 11.10 -11.37
C ILE A 25 11.82 11.67 -11.38
N ALA A 26 11.71 12.99 -11.50
CA ALA A 26 10.45 13.58 -11.89
C ALA A 26 10.17 12.99 -13.27
N ASP A 27 9.37 11.91 -13.30
CA ASP A 27 8.84 11.39 -14.53
C ASP A 27 8.17 12.57 -15.22
N ASP A 28 8.64 12.88 -16.41
CA ASP A 28 8.09 13.95 -17.22
C ASP A 28 6.60 13.62 -17.41
N VAL A 29 5.74 14.40 -16.76
CA VAL A 29 4.30 14.15 -16.77
C VAL A 29 3.80 14.41 -18.16
N THR A 30 3.72 13.37 -18.98
CA THR A 30 3.20 13.46 -20.33
C THR A 30 1.66 13.35 -20.32
N VAL A 31 1.02 14.24 -21.08
CA VAL A 31 -0.43 14.16 -21.30
C VAL A 31 -0.70 13.02 -22.27
N PRO A 32 -1.60 12.08 -21.96
CA PRO A 32 -1.92 10.99 -22.87
C PRO A 32 -2.65 11.50 -24.11
N ASP A 33 -2.12 11.19 -25.29
CA ASP A 33 -2.64 11.71 -26.56
C ASP A 33 -3.27 10.62 -27.44
N THR A 34 -2.94 9.35 -27.20
CA THR A 34 -3.41 8.23 -28.03
C THR A 34 -4.39 7.32 -27.30
N ALA A 35 -5.18 6.58 -28.08
CA ALA A 35 -6.06 5.54 -27.51
C ALA A 35 -5.28 4.49 -26.72
N ALA A 36 -4.04 4.17 -27.13
CA ALA A 36 -3.19 3.22 -26.42
C ALA A 36 -2.71 3.77 -25.07
N ASP A 37 -2.36 5.06 -24.98
CA ASP A 37 -1.98 5.71 -23.72
C ASP A 37 -3.14 5.70 -22.74
N HIS A 38 -4.35 6.03 -23.21
CA HIS A 38 -5.55 5.97 -22.39
C HIS A 38 -5.88 4.54 -21.93
N ALA A 39 -5.70 3.52 -22.78
CA ALA A 39 -5.90 2.13 -22.39
C ALA A 39 -4.88 1.69 -21.31
N ALA A 40 -3.62 2.13 -21.40
CA ALA A 40 -2.61 1.87 -20.39
C ALA A 40 -2.97 2.53 -19.04
N LEU A 41 -3.43 3.79 -19.06
CA LEU A 41 -3.88 4.50 -17.87
C LEU A 41 -5.14 3.87 -17.25
N THR A 42 -6.09 3.40 -18.07
CA THR A 42 -7.25 2.64 -17.58
C THR A 42 -6.81 1.47 -16.71
N LYS A 43 -5.92 0.61 -17.22
CA LYS A 43 -5.39 -0.54 -16.48
C LYS A 43 -4.65 -0.12 -15.20
N SER A 44 -3.88 0.96 -15.28
CA SER A 44 -3.15 1.48 -14.11
C SER A 44 -4.11 1.94 -13.01
N TYR A 45 -5.16 2.66 -13.36
CA TYR A 45 -6.16 3.13 -12.39
C TYR A 45 -7.04 2.00 -11.86
N GLU A 46 -7.38 1.00 -12.66
CA GLU A 46 -8.07 -0.22 -12.19
C GLU A 46 -7.23 -0.96 -11.15
N ALA A 47 -5.92 -1.11 -11.39
CA ALA A 47 -5.01 -1.73 -10.44
C ALA A 47 -4.90 -0.92 -9.12
N LYS A 48 -4.86 0.42 -9.21
CA LYS A 48 -4.87 1.29 -8.03
C LYS A 48 -6.18 1.16 -7.25
N ALA A 49 -7.33 1.13 -7.94
CA ALA A 49 -8.62 0.94 -7.29
C ALA A 49 -8.69 -0.40 -6.55
N ALA A 50 -8.18 -1.48 -7.13
CA ALA A 50 -8.12 -2.79 -6.48
C ALA A 50 -7.20 -2.76 -5.25
N ALA A 51 -6.04 -2.11 -5.33
CA ALA A 51 -5.10 -1.97 -4.22
C ALA A 51 -5.72 -1.19 -3.06
N TYR A 52 -6.39 -0.07 -3.33
CA TYR A 52 -7.09 0.72 -2.29
C TYR A 52 -8.26 -0.04 -1.66
N ARG A 53 -9.02 -0.85 -2.42
CA ARG A 53 -10.06 -1.71 -1.84
C ARG A 53 -9.48 -2.75 -0.89
N LYS A 54 -8.33 -3.32 -1.24
CA LYS A 54 -7.63 -4.24 -0.34
C LYS A 54 -7.17 -3.52 0.93
N GLU A 55 -6.59 -2.35 0.81
CA GLU A 55 -6.16 -1.53 1.95
C GLU A 55 -7.34 -1.20 2.88
N ALA A 56 -8.48 -0.82 2.30
CA ALA A 56 -9.70 -0.58 3.06
C ALA A 56 -10.17 -1.81 3.84
N ALA A 57 -10.13 -2.98 3.21
CA ALA A 57 -10.50 -4.25 3.87
C ALA A 57 -9.53 -4.60 5.00
N ASP A 58 -8.22 -4.41 4.79
CA ASP A 58 -7.19 -4.65 5.81
C ASP A 58 -7.38 -3.72 7.02
N HIS A 59 -7.67 -2.43 6.80
CA HIS A 59 -7.96 -1.49 7.87
C HIS A 59 -9.27 -1.79 8.61
N LYS A 60 -10.31 -2.24 7.91
CA LYS A 60 -11.56 -2.72 8.57
C LYS A 60 -11.28 -3.90 9.49
N ALA A 61 -10.54 -4.88 9.01
CA ALA A 61 -10.16 -6.04 9.82
C ALA A 61 -9.35 -5.65 11.07
N MET A 62 -8.42 -4.69 10.93
CA MET A 62 -7.68 -4.15 12.07
C MET A 62 -8.58 -3.40 13.04
N ALA A 63 -9.50 -2.57 12.57
CA ALA A 63 -10.46 -1.86 13.41
C ALA A 63 -11.30 -2.84 14.25
N GLU A 64 -11.80 -3.90 13.61
CA GLU A 64 -12.55 -4.96 14.30
C GLU A 64 -11.70 -5.70 15.33
N ALA A 65 -10.44 -6.00 15.01
CA ALA A 65 -9.52 -6.66 15.93
C ALA A 65 -9.27 -5.80 17.18
N TYR A 66 -9.02 -4.49 17.02
CA TYR A 66 -8.89 -3.57 18.13
C TYR A 66 -10.18 -3.43 18.95
N ALA A 67 -11.33 -3.39 18.28
CA ALA A 67 -12.63 -3.30 18.95
C ALA A 67 -12.96 -4.55 19.79
N LYS A 68 -12.50 -5.72 19.35
CA LYS A 68 -12.69 -7.02 20.03
C LYS A 68 -11.59 -7.34 21.03
N ALA A 69 -10.48 -6.60 21.05
CA ALA A 69 -9.36 -6.83 21.95
C ALA A 69 -9.83 -6.79 23.41
N HIS A 70 -9.30 -7.74 24.20
CA HIS A 70 -9.68 -7.88 25.60
C HIS A 70 -9.33 -6.61 26.39
N PRO A 71 -10.17 -6.24 27.40
CA PRO A 71 -9.86 -5.12 28.27
C PRO A 71 -8.62 -5.43 29.11
N ASP A 72 -7.62 -4.54 29.07
CA ASP A 72 -6.42 -4.65 29.89
C ASP A 72 -6.64 -4.20 31.35
N THR A 73 -7.85 -3.77 31.69
CA THR A 73 -8.16 -3.17 32.98
C THR A 73 -9.03 -4.08 33.84
N LYS A 74 -8.71 -4.16 35.13
CA LYS A 74 -9.60 -4.76 36.13
C LYS A 74 -10.92 -3.98 36.16
N GLY A 75 -12.03 -4.63 35.80
CA GLY A 75 -13.34 -4.01 35.75
C GLY A 75 -14.05 -4.02 34.40
N GLY A 76 -13.47 -4.64 33.39
CA GLY A 76 -14.13 -4.84 32.10
C GLY A 76 -14.19 -3.61 31.18
N GLN A 77 -13.50 -2.53 31.52
CA GLN A 77 -13.41 -1.35 30.67
C GLN A 77 -12.47 -1.63 29.50
N LYS A 78 -12.86 -1.21 28.30
CA LYS A 78 -12.01 -1.31 27.11
C LYS A 78 -10.77 -0.44 27.30
N ASN A 79 -9.61 -0.97 26.90
CA ASN A 79 -8.38 -0.20 26.87
C ASN A 79 -8.59 1.05 25.97
N PRO A 80 -8.37 2.28 26.49
CA PRO A 80 -8.57 3.51 25.72
C PRO A 80 -7.73 3.58 24.46
N TRP A 81 -6.55 2.95 24.46
CA TRP A 81 -5.70 2.85 23.27
C TRP A 81 -6.36 2.02 22.18
N ASN A 82 -6.92 0.86 22.51
CA ASN A 82 -7.61 0.00 21.55
C ASN A 82 -8.82 0.70 20.93
N VAL A 83 -9.59 1.45 21.72
CA VAL A 83 -10.71 2.27 21.23
C VAL A 83 -10.22 3.33 20.24
N LYS A 84 -9.13 4.02 20.56
CA LYS A 84 -8.54 5.03 19.70
C LYS A 84 -8.00 4.43 18.40
N MET A 85 -7.34 3.28 18.48
CA MET A 85 -6.80 2.59 17.30
C MET A 85 -7.91 2.03 16.41
N ALA A 86 -8.97 1.47 16.96
CA ALA A 86 -10.12 1.03 16.18
C ALA A 86 -10.72 2.18 15.37
N LYS A 87 -10.93 3.34 16.00
CA LYS A 87 -11.44 4.54 15.33
C LYS A 87 -10.49 5.05 14.24
N HIS A 88 -9.18 5.03 14.49
CA HIS A 88 -8.17 5.43 13.52
C HIS A 88 -8.19 4.51 12.28
N CYS A 89 -8.20 3.19 12.47
CA CYS A 89 -8.29 2.23 11.39
C CYS A 89 -9.60 2.36 10.59
N ASP A 90 -10.71 2.64 11.26
CA ASP A 90 -12.00 2.92 10.60
C ASP A 90 -11.92 4.14 9.67
N THR A 91 -11.22 5.19 10.10
CA THR A 91 -11.00 6.39 9.28
C THR A 91 -10.15 6.06 8.06
N LEU A 92 -9.03 5.34 8.25
CA LEU A 92 -8.17 4.91 7.14
C LEU A 92 -8.91 4.02 6.14
N ALA A 93 -9.79 3.13 6.61
CA ALA A 93 -10.62 2.31 5.74
C ALA A 93 -11.51 3.16 4.83
N LYS A 94 -12.18 4.17 5.39
CA LYS A 94 -13.06 5.09 4.63
C LYS A 94 -12.27 5.93 3.63
N ASP A 95 -11.10 6.40 4.01
CA ASP A 95 -10.23 7.18 3.11
C ASP A 95 -9.74 6.31 1.94
N ALA A 96 -9.36 5.05 2.22
CA ALA A 96 -8.97 4.10 1.19
C ALA A 96 -10.13 3.74 0.25
N GLU A 97 -11.36 3.55 0.76
CA GLU A 97 -12.56 3.36 -0.07
C GLU A 97 -12.78 4.53 -1.02
N LYS A 98 -12.68 5.77 -0.51
CA LYS A 98 -12.82 6.96 -1.33
C LYS A 98 -11.74 7.03 -2.43
N LEU A 99 -10.49 6.72 -2.11
CA LEU A 99 -9.42 6.66 -3.10
C LEU A 99 -9.66 5.58 -4.16
N ALA A 100 -10.24 4.43 -3.77
CA ALA A 100 -10.62 3.37 -4.70
C ALA A 100 -11.70 3.86 -5.69
N ASP A 101 -12.71 4.56 -5.21
CA ASP A 101 -13.77 5.12 -6.05
C ASP A 101 -13.25 6.21 -6.99
N ASP A 102 -12.37 7.08 -6.52
CA ASP A 102 -11.75 8.11 -7.34
C ASP A 102 -10.83 7.50 -8.43
N ALA A 103 -10.08 6.45 -8.09
CA ALA A 103 -9.28 5.70 -9.07
C ALA A 103 -10.17 4.97 -10.09
N GLN A 104 -11.29 4.40 -9.68
CA GLN A 104 -12.25 3.77 -10.57
C GLN A 104 -12.83 4.77 -11.58
N LYS A 105 -13.24 5.94 -11.12
CA LYS A 105 -13.72 7.03 -12.01
C LYS A 105 -12.65 7.47 -13.00
N ALA A 106 -11.40 7.58 -12.55
CA ALA A 106 -10.30 7.92 -13.45
C ALA A 106 -10.13 6.85 -14.56
N ALA A 107 -10.25 5.56 -14.22
CA ALA A 107 -10.22 4.47 -15.20
C ALA A 107 -11.37 4.60 -16.22
N GLU A 108 -12.57 4.93 -15.77
CA GLU A 108 -13.74 5.12 -16.63
C GLU A 108 -13.55 6.29 -17.60
N PHE A 109 -13.03 7.43 -17.13
CA PHE A 109 -12.72 8.58 -17.97
C PHE A 109 -11.70 8.23 -19.07
N HIS A 110 -10.63 7.53 -18.72
CA HIS A 110 -9.65 7.10 -19.71
C HIS A 110 -10.22 6.08 -20.69
N THR A 111 -11.08 5.18 -20.25
CA THR A 111 -11.80 4.24 -21.14
C THR A 111 -12.65 4.97 -22.16
N LEU A 112 -13.43 5.96 -21.72
CA LEU A 112 -14.28 6.76 -22.60
C LEU A 112 -13.46 7.53 -23.61
N ARG A 113 -12.40 8.21 -23.15
CA ARG A 113 -11.54 8.99 -24.04
C ARG A 113 -10.80 8.11 -25.06
N GLY A 114 -10.33 6.94 -24.64
CA GLY A 114 -9.69 5.97 -25.53
C GLY A 114 -10.64 5.53 -26.66
N LYS A 115 -11.91 5.28 -26.34
CA LYS A 115 -12.94 4.94 -27.35
C LYS A 115 -13.22 6.09 -28.33
N GLU A 116 -13.31 7.31 -27.85
CA GLU A 116 -13.49 8.49 -28.71
C GLU A 116 -12.34 8.65 -29.72
N LEU A 117 -11.10 8.40 -29.29
CA LEU A 117 -9.91 8.49 -30.13
C LEU A 117 -9.84 7.36 -31.16
N GLN A 118 -10.41 6.19 -30.89
CA GLN A 118 -10.49 5.07 -31.83
C GLN A 118 -11.56 5.30 -32.91
N GLY A 119 -12.59 6.06 -32.61
CA GLY A 119 -13.67 6.34 -33.56
C GLY A 119 -13.39 7.47 -34.57
N LYS A 120 -12.21 8.06 -34.50
CA LYS A 120 -11.75 9.11 -35.41
C LYS A 120 -10.76 8.58 -36.42
#